data_d3c88a89b62dbd3577f3f2d3dfa66011
#
_entry.id   d3c88a89b62dbd3577f3f2d3dfa66011
#
_cell.length_a   1.000
_cell.length_b   1.000
_cell.length_c   1.000
_cell.angle_alpha   90.00
_cell.angle_beta   90.00
_cell.angle_gamma   90.00
#
_symmetry.space_group_name_H-M   'P 1'
#
loop_
_entity.id
_entity.type
_entity.pdbx_description
1 polymer ?
#
loop_
_entity_poly.entity_id
_entity_poly.type
_entity_poly.pdbx_seq_one_letter_code
_entity_poly.pdbx_strand_id
1 'polypeptide(L)'
;HTHHPKHSFPTRRSSDLNNSIYTKWYPSLRNLDTVSIYEKYGIFSGQSLTMSNIPIAFASAMASAMIPSVAQLIAARDVKGAREKIGLAVKTTMVISIPCAVGLFVLAKPVISLLFTNKTAEELNLAAALLMTLSLSVIFYALSTLNSSILQGLGKVNTPIINAGISLVVQTVAAVLLLMFTRLDLYSIAIANTLYSGMMCVLNQWAVRRAVGYRQEIVKTFVIPAFASAFMGAAAWAIYEGLYIVTKSMRISVIPAIVIAAVVYFVMLILMRGITEQELRSFPKGYLLVKVAKKCRLLR
;
A
#
# COMPACT_ATOMS: atom_id res chain seq x y z
N HIS A 1 -9.37 27.45 20.57
CA HIS A 1 -9.17 27.01 19.16
C HIS A 1 -7.99 26.06 19.12
N THR A 2 -8.26 24.76 19.23
CA THR A 2 -7.29 23.70 19.07
C THR A 2 -7.04 23.47 17.58
N HIS A 3 -5.90 23.92 17.09
CA HIS A 3 -5.43 23.57 15.75
C HIS A 3 -5.07 22.07 15.71
N HIS A 4 -5.98 21.24 15.19
CA HIS A 4 -5.60 19.90 14.74
C HIS A 4 -4.66 20.03 13.54
N PRO A 5 -3.46 19.45 13.59
CA PRO A 5 -2.55 19.45 12.43
C PRO A 5 -3.18 18.61 11.31
N LYS A 6 -3.46 19.26 10.18
CA LYS A 6 -4.00 18.65 8.95
C LYS A 6 -2.93 17.80 8.26
N HIS A 7 -2.61 16.61 8.78
CA HIS A 7 -1.57 15.73 8.26
C HIS A 7 -1.97 14.87 7.03
N SER A 8 -3.08 15.19 6.34
CA SER A 8 -3.57 14.42 5.19
C SER A 8 -3.41 15.13 3.82
N PHE A 9 -2.45 16.05 3.69
CA PHE A 9 -2.37 16.97 2.56
C PHE A 9 -2.12 16.36 1.17
N PRO A 10 -1.22 15.38 0.95
CA PRO A 10 -0.91 14.95 -0.43
C PRO A 10 -1.98 14.04 -1.05
N THR A 11 -2.46 13.06 -0.30
CA THR A 11 -3.43 12.06 -0.79
C THR A 11 -4.81 12.66 -1.08
N ARG A 12 -5.26 13.60 -0.26
CA ARG A 12 -6.54 14.28 -0.46
C ARG A 12 -6.55 15.13 -1.73
N ARG A 13 -5.48 15.89 -1.99
CA ARG A 13 -5.38 16.69 -3.22
C ARG A 13 -5.35 15.84 -4.48
N SER A 14 -4.67 14.71 -4.46
CA SER A 14 -4.67 13.73 -5.56
C SER A 14 -6.09 13.20 -5.83
N SER A 15 -6.82 12.83 -4.78
CA SER A 15 -8.22 12.36 -4.90
C SER A 15 -9.15 13.44 -5.44
N ASP A 16 -9.04 14.68 -4.96
CA ASP A 16 -9.87 15.81 -5.40
C ASP A 16 -9.63 16.15 -6.88
N LEU A 17 -8.37 16.09 -7.34
CA LEU A 17 -8.01 16.26 -8.76
C LEU A 17 -8.54 15.13 -9.63
N ASN A 18 -8.37 13.89 -9.22
CA ASN A 18 -8.91 12.73 -9.92
C ASN A 18 -10.43 12.84 -10.09
N ASN A 19 -11.13 13.26 -9.04
CA ASN A 19 -12.56 13.52 -9.08
C ASN A 19 -12.88 14.59 -10.13
N SER A 20 -12.23 15.74 -10.07
CA SER A 20 -12.50 16.85 -11.01
C SER A 20 -12.18 16.49 -12.46
N ILE A 21 -11.09 15.77 -12.71
CA ILE A 21 -10.71 15.35 -14.06
C ILE A 21 -11.73 14.35 -14.62
N TYR A 22 -12.08 13.32 -13.83
CA TYR A 22 -12.91 12.24 -14.33
C TYR A 22 -14.40 12.59 -14.36
N THR A 23 -14.93 13.34 -13.38
CA THR A 23 -16.37 13.59 -13.29
C THR A 23 -16.81 14.89 -13.95
N LYS A 24 -15.91 15.86 -14.12
CA LYS A 24 -16.28 17.18 -14.72
C LYS A 24 -15.69 17.36 -16.12
N TRP A 25 -14.38 17.12 -16.26
CA TRP A 25 -13.69 17.42 -17.52
C TRP A 25 -13.86 16.30 -18.56
N TYR A 26 -13.73 15.04 -18.21
CA TYR A 26 -13.83 13.92 -19.14
C TYR A 26 -15.20 13.77 -19.81
N PRO A 27 -16.35 13.90 -19.11
CA PRO A 27 -17.66 13.85 -19.76
C PRO A 27 -17.90 14.98 -20.74
N SER A 28 -17.45 16.20 -20.42
CA SER A 28 -17.60 17.35 -21.30
C SER A 28 -16.80 17.22 -22.59
N LEU A 29 -15.67 16.48 -22.57
CA LEU A 29 -14.83 16.23 -23.74
C LEU A 29 -15.44 15.19 -24.70
N ARG A 30 -16.13 14.18 -24.17
CA ARG A 30 -16.64 13.02 -24.94
C ARG A 30 -18.16 12.95 -25.04
N ASN A 31 -18.90 13.94 -24.58
CA ASN A 31 -20.37 13.95 -24.50
C ASN A 31 -20.95 12.68 -23.86
N LEU A 32 -20.35 12.25 -22.74
CA LEU A 32 -20.78 11.06 -22.00
C LEU A 32 -21.87 11.38 -21.00
N ASP A 33 -22.69 10.36 -20.66
CA ASP A 33 -23.68 10.50 -19.61
C ASP A 33 -23.00 10.72 -18.24
N THR A 34 -23.28 11.87 -17.65
CA THR A 34 -22.68 12.29 -16.38
C THR A 34 -23.09 11.41 -15.22
N VAL A 35 -24.33 10.87 -15.21
CA VAL A 35 -24.82 10.03 -14.11
C VAL A 35 -24.01 8.74 -14.03
N SER A 36 -23.82 8.04 -15.15
CA SER A 36 -23.04 6.81 -15.19
C SER A 36 -21.57 7.03 -14.80
N ILE A 37 -21.01 8.18 -15.11
CA ILE A 37 -19.63 8.56 -14.74
C ILE A 37 -19.50 8.80 -13.23
N TYR A 38 -20.47 9.47 -12.61
CA TYR A 38 -20.47 9.65 -11.16
C TYR A 38 -20.64 8.32 -10.42
N GLU A 39 -21.48 7.41 -10.92
CA GLU A 39 -21.65 6.07 -10.34
C GLU A 39 -20.35 5.28 -10.39
N LYS A 40 -19.70 5.23 -11.56
CA LYS A 40 -18.40 4.55 -11.73
C LYS A 40 -17.32 5.14 -10.80
N TYR A 41 -17.24 6.47 -10.71
CA TYR A 41 -16.29 7.11 -9.81
C TYR A 41 -16.59 6.80 -8.33
N GLY A 42 -17.87 6.70 -7.97
CA GLY A 42 -18.32 6.25 -6.65
C GLY A 42 -17.83 4.84 -6.32
N ILE A 43 -17.85 3.91 -7.29
CA ILE A 43 -17.29 2.56 -7.13
C ILE A 43 -15.78 2.63 -6.90
N PHE A 44 -15.06 3.40 -7.70
CA PHE A 44 -13.61 3.59 -7.55
C PHE A 44 -13.23 4.15 -6.19
N SER A 45 -13.83 5.28 -5.80
CA SER A 45 -13.47 6.00 -4.56
C SER A 45 -14.00 5.31 -3.31
N GLY A 46 -15.25 4.83 -3.35
CA GLY A 46 -15.93 4.24 -2.20
C GLY A 46 -15.56 2.79 -1.91
N GLN A 47 -15.16 2.04 -2.94
CA GLN A 47 -14.84 0.61 -2.78
C GLN A 47 -13.35 0.34 -2.98
N SER A 48 -12.83 0.48 -4.20
CA SER A 48 -11.46 0.08 -4.54
C SER A 48 -10.39 0.90 -3.81
N LEU A 49 -10.52 2.23 -3.83
CA LEU A 49 -9.56 3.12 -3.16
C LEU A 49 -9.64 2.98 -1.64
N THR A 50 -10.84 2.83 -1.08
CA THR A 50 -11.04 2.63 0.36
C THR A 50 -10.34 1.36 0.83
N MET A 51 -10.46 0.26 0.10
CA MET A 51 -9.78 -1.01 0.43
C MET A 51 -8.26 -0.90 0.34
N SER A 52 -7.75 -0.23 -0.69
CA SER A 52 -6.30 -0.01 -0.83
C SER A 52 -5.73 0.90 0.29
N ASN A 53 -6.55 1.77 0.89
CA ASN A 53 -6.12 2.66 1.95
C ASN A 53 -5.93 1.97 3.31
N ILE A 54 -6.52 0.80 3.55
CA ILE A 54 -6.38 0.08 4.83
C ILE A 54 -4.91 -0.25 5.15
N PRO A 55 -4.14 -0.92 4.29
CA PRO A 55 -2.72 -1.16 4.54
C PRO A 55 -1.90 0.14 4.62
N ILE A 56 -2.27 1.16 3.83
CA ILE A 56 -1.59 2.46 3.82
C ILE A 56 -1.78 3.18 5.17
N ALA A 57 -2.97 3.11 5.77
CA ALA A 57 -3.22 3.68 7.09
C ALA A 57 -2.34 3.04 8.18
N PHE A 58 -2.12 1.73 8.11
CA PHE A 58 -1.20 1.02 9.00
C PHE A 58 0.26 1.51 8.81
N ALA A 59 0.72 1.60 7.56
CA ALA A 59 2.04 2.14 7.24
C ALA A 59 2.20 3.59 7.73
N SER A 60 1.15 4.41 7.64
CA SER A 60 1.14 5.80 8.12
C SER A 60 1.29 5.89 9.63
N ALA A 61 0.65 4.99 10.40
CA ALA A 61 0.81 4.94 11.85
C ALA A 61 2.25 4.60 12.25
N MET A 62 2.87 3.63 11.59
CA MET A 62 4.29 3.31 11.80
C MET A 62 5.21 4.47 11.40
N ALA A 63 4.93 5.12 10.28
CA ALA A 63 5.71 6.24 9.77
C ALA A 63 5.70 7.43 10.73
N SER A 64 4.56 7.73 11.35
CA SER A 64 4.42 8.83 12.32
C SER A 64 5.32 8.64 13.55
N ALA A 65 5.49 7.40 14.00
CA ALA A 65 6.37 7.06 15.12
C ALA A 65 7.87 7.26 14.78
N MET A 66 8.21 7.31 13.50
CA MET A 66 9.60 7.52 13.05
C MET A 66 10.05 8.98 13.18
N ILE A 67 9.14 9.96 13.12
CA ILE A 67 9.47 11.38 13.16
C ILE A 67 10.29 11.71 14.42
N PRO A 68 9.80 11.48 15.67
CA PRO A 68 10.56 11.78 16.86
C PRO A 68 11.82 10.93 17.02
N SER A 69 11.74 9.63 16.64
CA SER A 69 12.89 8.73 16.75
C SER A 69 14.07 9.17 15.89
N VAL A 70 13.83 9.58 14.64
CA VAL A 70 14.88 10.08 13.74
C VAL A 70 15.39 11.43 14.22
N ALA A 71 14.48 12.34 14.62
CA ALA A 71 14.87 13.67 15.10
C ALA A 71 15.81 13.58 16.32
N GLN A 72 15.54 12.71 17.28
CA GLN A 72 16.40 12.49 18.46
C GLN A 72 17.80 11.99 18.08
N LEU A 73 17.90 11.01 17.18
CA LEU A 73 19.19 10.47 16.74
C LEU A 73 20.02 11.51 15.98
N ILE A 74 19.38 12.32 15.15
CA ILE A 74 20.04 13.41 14.43
C ILE A 74 20.51 14.53 15.39
N ALA A 75 19.68 14.88 16.38
CA ALA A 75 20.07 15.85 17.43
C ALA A 75 21.26 15.36 18.25
N ALA A 76 21.35 14.04 18.52
CA ALA A 76 22.48 13.39 19.16
C ALA A 76 23.70 13.20 18.24
N ARG A 77 23.66 13.67 16.98
CA ARG A 77 24.68 13.44 15.94
C ARG A 77 24.98 11.97 15.62
N ASP A 78 24.07 11.06 15.99
CA ASP A 78 24.18 9.62 15.70
C ASP A 78 23.56 9.30 14.33
N VAL A 79 24.27 9.64 13.28
CA VAL A 79 23.85 9.35 11.89
C VAL A 79 23.84 7.85 11.61
N LYS A 80 24.69 7.06 12.29
CA LYS A 80 24.74 5.61 12.12
C LYS A 80 23.48 4.97 12.70
N GLY A 81 23.14 5.29 13.94
CA GLY A 81 21.89 4.83 14.56
C GLY A 81 20.64 5.27 13.78
N ALA A 82 20.66 6.49 13.23
CA ALA A 82 19.56 6.95 12.36
C ALA A 82 19.41 6.06 11.11
N ARG A 83 20.50 5.69 10.42
CA ARG A 83 20.47 4.79 9.26
C ARG A 83 19.95 3.40 9.62
N GLU A 84 20.41 2.84 10.74
CA GLU A 84 19.96 1.53 11.22
C GLU A 84 18.45 1.54 11.55
N LYS A 85 17.99 2.58 12.23
CA LYS A 85 16.58 2.77 12.56
C LYS A 85 15.71 2.95 11.31
N ILE A 86 16.17 3.73 10.33
CA ILE A 86 15.51 3.90 9.03
C ILE A 86 15.42 2.55 8.30
N GLY A 87 16.52 1.79 8.26
CA GLY A 87 16.58 0.48 7.62
C GLY A 87 15.55 -0.50 8.21
N LEU A 88 15.50 -0.57 9.55
CA LEU A 88 14.53 -1.39 10.25
C LEU A 88 13.09 -0.98 9.94
N ALA A 89 12.79 0.32 9.93
CA ALA A 89 11.46 0.82 9.64
C ALA A 89 11.03 0.54 8.20
N VAL A 90 11.93 0.74 7.22
CA VAL A 90 11.66 0.41 5.81
C VAL A 90 11.39 -1.07 5.66
N LYS A 91 12.23 -1.94 6.25
CA LYS A 91 12.07 -3.39 6.21
C LYS A 91 10.73 -3.82 6.82
N THR A 92 10.41 -3.33 8.02
CA THR A 92 9.15 -3.68 8.70
C THR A 92 7.93 -3.23 7.90
N THR A 93 7.98 -2.02 7.32
CA THR A 93 6.90 -1.51 6.47
C THR A 93 6.72 -2.39 5.23
N MET A 94 7.80 -2.81 4.56
CA MET A 94 7.71 -3.66 3.36
C MET A 94 7.25 -5.07 3.66
N VAL A 95 7.71 -5.66 4.77
CA VAL A 95 7.25 -6.98 5.26
C VAL A 95 5.73 -7.03 5.47
N ILE A 96 5.08 -5.90 5.73
CA ILE A 96 3.63 -5.82 5.89
C ILE A 96 2.95 -5.39 4.59
N SER A 97 3.47 -4.38 3.90
CA SER A 97 2.80 -3.79 2.74
C SER A 97 2.81 -4.69 1.51
N ILE A 98 3.89 -5.47 1.30
CA ILE A 98 3.99 -6.37 0.14
C ILE A 98 2.95 -7.50 0.21
N PRO A 99 2.80 -8.27 1.31
CA PRO A 99 1.76 -9.29 1.39
C PRO A 99 0.35 -8.71 1.35
N CYS A 100 0.12 -7.52 1.92
CA CYS A 100 -1.17 -6.85 1.79
C CYS A 100 -1.50 -6.51 0.33
N ALA A 101 -0.54 -5.99 -0.44
CA ALA A 101 -0.72 -5.70 -1.85
C ALA A 101 -1.02 -6.98 -2.66
N VAL A 102 -0.24 -8.05 -2.45
CA VAL A 102 -0.47 -9.33 -3.12
C VAL A 102 -1.82 -9.94 -2.71
N GLY A 103 -2.19 -9.87 -1.43
CA GLY A 103 -3.48 -10.33 -0.94
C GLY A 103 -4.66 -9.58 -1.57
N LEU A 104 -4.56 -8.24 -1.65
CA LEU A 104 -5.56 -7.41 -2.32
C LEU A 104 -5.62 -7.66 -3.84
N PHE A 105 -4.51 -8.03 -4.48
CA PHE A 105 -4.49 -8.41 -5.88
C PHE A 105 -5.18 -9.76 -6.10
N VAL A 106 -4.78 -10.80 -5.37
CA VAL A 106 -5.25 -12.17 -5.58
C VAL A 106 -6.70 -12.37 -5.12
N LEU A 107 -7.05 -11.79 -3.97
CA LEU A 107 -8.38 -11.92 -3.36
C LEU A 107 -9.27 -10.68 -3.60
N ALA A 108 -9.00 -9.86 -4.64
CA ALA A 108 -9.74 -8.63 -4.90
C ALA A 108 -11.25 -8.88 -4.99
N LYS A 109 -11.68 -9.81 -5.85
CA LYS A 109 -13.10 -10.10 -6.06
C LYS A 109 -13.79 -10.66 -4.81
N PRO A 110 -13.26 -11.71 -4.13
CA PRO A 110 -13.87 -12.21 -2.90
C PRO A 110 -13.90 -11.18 -1.77
N VAL A 111 -12.87 -10.34 -1.62
CA VAL A 111 -12.82 -9.29 -0.59
C VAL A 111 -13.86 -8.21 -0.86
N ILE A 112 -13.95 -7.71 -2.09
CA ILE A 112 -14.98 -6.72 -2.47
C ILE A 112 -16.39 -7.30 -2.28
N SER A 113 -16.63 -8.54 -2.71
CA SER A 113 -17.93 -9.20 -2.56
C SER A 113 -18.33 -9.49 -1.10
N LEU A 114 -17.34 -9.69 -0.22
CA LEU A 114 -17.56 -9.85 1.22
C LEU A 114 -18.07 -8.56 1.86
N LEU A 115 -17.45 -7.43 1.50
CA LEU A 115 -17.66 -6.14 2.17
C LEU A 115 -18.82 -5.34 1.56
N PHE A 116 -19.05 -5.46 0.24
CA PHE A 116 -20.07 -4.70 -0.48
C PHE A 116 -21.19 -5.62 -1.00
N THR A 117 -22.09 -6.01 -0.10
CA THR A 117 -23.08 -7.08 -0.34
C THR A 117 -24.28 -6.65 -1.19
N ASN A 118 -24.59 -5.35 -1.26
CA ASN A 118 -25.77 -4.79 -1.92
C ASN A 118 -25.42 -4.17 -3.29
N LYS A 119 -24.52 -4.83 -4.04
CA LYS A 119 -24.04 -4.34 -5.33
C LYS A 119 -24.26 -5.35 -6.44
N THR A 120 -24.43 -4.87 -7.67
CA THR A 120 -24.57 -5.73 -8.84
C THR A 120 -23.27 -6.48 -9.15
N ALA A 121 -23.36 -7.58 -9.90
CA ALA A 121 -22.18 -8.35 -10.29
C ALA A 121 -21.21 -7.52 -11.14
N GLU A 122 -21.72 -6.60 -11.96
CA GLU A 122 -20.90 -5.69 -12.79
C GLU A 122 -20.13 -4.70 -11.93
N GLU A 123 -20.78 -4.06 -10.94
CA GLU A 123 -20.14 -3.14 -10.01
C GLU A 123 -19.04 -3.82 -9.20
N LEU A 124 -19.30 -5.05 -8.71
CA LEU A 124 -18.32 -5.84 -7.96
C LEU A 124 -17.13 -6.25 -8.82
N ASN A 125 -17.35 -6.64 -10.08
CA ASN A 125 -16.25 -6.95 -11.00
C ASN A 125 -15.42 -5.73 -11.35
N LEU A 126 -16.04 -4.57 -11.60
CA LEU A 126 -15.34 -3.32 -11.86
C LEU A 126 -14.51 -2.91 -10.63
N ALA A 127 -15.10 -2.94 -9.45
CA ALA A 127 -14.40 -2.61 -8.20
C ALA A 127 -13.21 -3.54 -7.95
N ALA A 128 -13.37 -4.85 -8.17
CA ALA A 128 -12.29 -5.82 -8.00
C ALA A 128 -11.14 -5.57 -8.99
N ALA A 129 -11.44 -5.33 -10.25
CA ALA A 129 -10.43 -5.06 -11.26
C ALA A 129 -9.67 -3.75 -11.02
N LEU A 130 -10.37 -2.71 -10.53
CA LEU A 130 -9.75 -1.46 -10.09
C LEU A 130 -8.89 -1.66 -8.84
N LEU A 131 -9.32 -2.49 -7.88
CA LEU A 131 -8.53 -2.84 -6.70
C LEU A 131 -7.25 -3.60 -7.07
N MET A 132 -7.33 -4.53 -8.03
CA MET A 132 -6.15 -5.21 -8.58
C MET A 132 -5.15 -4.20 -9.16
N THR A 133 -5.63 -3.21 -9.92
CA THR A 133 -4.78 -2.16 -10.50
C THR A 133 -4.15 -1.28 -9.41
N LEU A 134 -4.89 -0.97 -8.35
CA LEU A 134 -4.42 -0.16 -7.22
C LEU A 134 -3.50 -0.93 -6.25
N SER A 135 -3.50 -2.26 -6.27
CA SER A 135 -2.75 -3.07 -5.30
C SER A 135 -1.25 -2.75 -5.29
N LEU A 136 -0.67 -2.48 -6.47
CA LEU A 136 0.74 -2.07 -6.59
C LEU A 136 1.00 -0.71 -5.95
N SER A 137 0.04 0.20 -6.02
CA SER A 137 0.15 1.53 -5.41
C SER A 137 0.30 1.47 -3.89
N VAL A 138 -0.23 0.44 -3.24
CA VAL A 138 -0.14 0.23 -1.77
C VAL A 138 1.32 0.17 -1.32
N ILE A 139 2.17 -0.57 -2.05
CA ILE A 139 3.60 -0.69 -1.74
C ILE A 139 4.29 0.68 -1.85
N PHE A 140 4.03 1.39 -2.94
CA PHE A 140 4.63 2.69 -3.19
C PHE A 140 4.15 3.76 -2.19
N TYR A 141 2.86 3.79 -1.88
CA TYR A 141 2.32 4.72 -0.87
C TYR A 141 2.88 4.45 0.52
N ALA A 142 2.98 3.19 0.94
CA ALA A 142 3.52 2.83 2.23
C ALA A 142 4.97 3.31 2.38
N LEU A 143 5.82 3.05 1.38
CA LEU A 143 7.22 3.48 1.39
C LEU A 143 7.37 4.99 1.28
N SER A 144 6.55 5.62 0.43
CA SER A 144 6.55 7.08 0.26
C SER A 144 6.15 7.80 1.55
N THR A 145 5.13 7.31 2.24
CA THR A 145 4.65 7.87 3.52
C THR A 145 5.72 7.75 4.59
N LEU A 146 6.38 6.59 4.70
CA LEU A 146 7.48 6.38 5.63
C LEU A 146 8.65 7.34 5.31
N ASN A 147 9.08 7.43 4.06
CA ASN A 147 10.17 8.33 3.64
C ASN A 147 9.82 9.80 3.89
N SER A 148 8.55 10.20 3.71
CA SER A 148 8.08 11.55 4.04
C SER A 148 8.23 11.85 5.54
N SER A 149 7.87 10.91 6.40
CA SER A 149 8.02 11.04 7.85
C SER A 149 9.50 11.08 8.29
N ILE A 150 10.35 10.28 7.65
CA ILE A 150 11.79 10.32 7.87
C ILE A 150 12.35 11.70 7.50
N LEU A 151 11.99 12.26 6.34
CA LEU A 151 12.41 13.59 5.91
C LEU A 151 11.95 14.68 6.88
N GLN A 152 10.74 14.56 7.43
CA GLN A 152 10.25 15.47 8.48
C GLN A 152 11.09 15.35 9.75
N GLY A 153 11.42 14.15 10.20
CA GLY A 153 12.32 13.91 11.34
C GLY A 153 13.74 14.43 11.11
N LEU A 154 14.19 14.51 9.85
CA LEU A 154 15.46 15.13 9.44
C LEU A 154 15.39 16.67 9.34
N GLY A 155 14.26 17.29 9.68
CA GLY A 155 14.03 18.73 9.55
C GLY A 155 13.76 19.20 8.11
N LYS A 156 13.67 18.29 7.13
CA LYS A 156 13.43 18.61 5.72
C LYS A 156 11.94 18.59 5.36
N VAL A 157 11.13 19.35 6.09
CA VAL A 157 9.65 19.32 5.98
C VAL A 157 9.14 19.71 4.58
N ASN A 158 9.81 20.64 3.91
CA ASN A 158 9.39 21.12 2.58
C ASN A 158 9.65 20.11 1.45
N THR A 159 10.64 19.23 1.61
CA THR A 159 11.03 18.27 0.56
C THR A 159 9.86 17.32 0.17
N PRO A 160 9.17 16.65 1.11
CA PRO A 160 8.02 15.82 0.75
C PRO A 160 6.88 16.60 0.08
N ILE A 161 6.69 17.87 0.46
CA ILE A 161 5.64 18.74 -0.12
C ILE A 161 5.95 19.05 -1.59
N ILE A 162 7.21 19.42 -1.88
CA ILE A 162 7.66 19.68 -3.26
C ILE A 162 7.55 18.41 -4.11
N ASN A 163 8.03 17.27 -3.57
CA ASN A 163 7.98 15.99 -4.27
C ASN A 163 6.53 15.55 -4.55
N ALA A 164 5.61 15.78 -3.60
CA ALA A 164 4.18 15.54 -3.81
C ALA A 164 3.60 16.44 -4.90
N GLY A 165 4.01 17.71 -4.95
CA GLY A 165 3.61 18.65 -6.02
C GLY A 165 4.07 18.18 -7.40
N ILE A 166 5.33 17.77 -7.54
CA ILE A 166 5.88 17.23 -8.79
C ILE A 166 5.13 15.97 -9.21
N SER A 167 4.93 15.04 -8.27
CA SER A 167 4.20 13.79 -8.52
C SER A 167 2.74 14.03 -8.94
N LEU A 168 2.11 15.08 -8.39
CA LEU A 168 0.75 15.47 -8.73
C LEU A 168 0.64 15.99 -10.16
N VAL A 169 1.62 16.79 -10.64
CA VAL A 169 1.68 17.24 -12.02
C VAL A 169 1.82 16.04 -12.96
N VAL A 170 2.74 15.11 -12.66
CA VAL A 170 2.93 13.89 -13.46
C VAL A 170 1.66 13.04 -13.51
N GLN A 171 0.99 12.87 -12.38
CA GLN A 171 -0.30 12.16 -12.31
C GLN A 171 -1.37 12.82 -13.19
N THR A 172 -1.50 14.14 -13.08
CA THR A 172 -2.50 14.89 -13.84
C THR A 172 -2.28 14.75 -15.34
N VAL A 173 -1.03 14.95 -15.79
CA VAL A 173 -0.66 14.78 -17.20
C VAL A 173 -0.93 13.34 -17.66
N ALA A 174 -0.53 12.34 -16.88
CA ALA A 174 -0.76 10.94 -17.21
C ALA A 174 -2.26 10.59 -17.27
N ALA A 175 -3.06 11.07 -16.32
CA ALA A 175 -4.52 10.85 -16.30
C ALA A 175 -5.17 11.45 -17.56
N VAL A 176 -4.84 12.69 -17.90
CA VAL A 176 -5.37 13.37 -19.08
C VAL A 176 -4.96 12.64 -20.36
N LEU A 177 -3.68 12.31 -20.53
CA LEU A 177 -3.19 11.59 -21.71
C LEU A 177 -3.85 10.21 -21.85
N LEU A 178 -3.94 9.44 -20.76
CA LEU A 178 -4.58 8.12 -20.79
C LEU A 178 -6.08 8.23 -21.14
N LEU A 179 -6.81 9.20 -20.58
CA LEU A 179 -8.23 9.43 -20.90
C LEU A 179 -8.46 9.89 -22.32
N MET A 180 -7.52 10.68 -22.89
CA MET A 180 -7.64 11.18 -24.27
C MET A 180 -7.29 10.12 -25.32
N PHE A 181 -6.17 9.41 -25.12
CA PHE A 181 -5.59 8.55 -26.14
C PHE A 181 -5.93 7.06 -25.97
N THR A 182 -6.51 6.65 -24.82
CA THR A 182 -6.88 5.26 -24.59
C THR A 182 -8.39 5.11 -24.31
N ARG A 183 -8.87 3.87 -24.35
CA ARG A 183 -10.25 3.52 -23.98
C ARG A 183 -10.31 2.87 -22.59
N LEU A 184 -9.31 3.17 -21.75
CA LEU A 184 -9.20 2.56 -20.42
C LEU A 184 -10.19 3.11 -19.38
N ASP A 185 -10.90 4.20 -19.72
CA ASP A 185 -11.92 4.82 -18.86
C ASP A 185 -11.37 5.01 -17.42
N LEU A 186 -12.04 4.49 -16.42
CA LEU A 186 -11.67 4.63 -14.99
C LEU A 186 -10.32 3.99 -14.62
N TYR A 187 -9.86 2.98 -15.38
CA TYR A 187 -8.52 2.41 -15.19
C TYR A 187 -7.41 3.44 -15.42
N SER A 188 -7.63 4.43 -16.28
CA SER A 188 -6.70 5.54 -16.50
C SER A 188 -6.40 6.29 -15.20
N ILE A 189 -7.43 6.51 -14.37
CA ILE A 189 -7.29 7.16 -13.07
C ILE A 189 -6.55 6.25 -12.07
N ALA A 190 -6.84 4.95 -12.06
CA ALA A 190 -6.15 3.99 -11.19
C ALA A 190 -4.66 3.88 -11.52
N ILE A 191 -4.31 3.83 -12.82
CA ILE A 191 -2.92 3.83 -13.31
C ILE A 191 -2.21 5.14 -12.96
N ALA A 192 -2.85 6.29 -13.20
CA ALA A 192 -2.29 7.59 -12.85
C ALA A 192 -2.03 7.73 -11.34
N ASN A 193 -2.93 7.19 -10.49
CA ASN A 193 -2.76 7.15 -9.04
C ASN A 193 -1.57 6.26 -8.62
N THR A 194 -1.37 5.13 -9.32
CA THR A 194 -0.21 4.26 -9.09
C THR A 194 1.10 4.95 -9.53
N LEU A 195 1.07 5.68 -10.63
CA LEU A 195 2.21 6.48 -11.09
C LEU A 195 2.57 7.60 -10.11
N TYR A 196 1.56 8.29 -9.56
CA TYR A 196 1.76 9.28 -8.50
C TYR A 196 2.51 8.70 -7.30
N SER A 197 2.02 7.58 -6.77
CA SER A 197 2.62 6.94 -5.60
C SER A 197 4.05 6.46 -5.89
N GLY A 198 4.28 5.90 -7.08
CA GLY A 198 5.60 5.47 -7.54
C GLY A 198 6.59 6.64 -7.67
N MET A 199 6.17 7.74 -8.32
CA MET A 199 7.02 8.93 -8.48
C MET A 199 7.36 9.56 -7.13
N MET A 200 6.37 9.72 -6.25
CA MET A 200 6.57 10.24 -4.90
C MET A 200 7.51 9.33 -4.08
N CYS A 201 7.38 8.00 -4.23
CA CYS A 201 8.26 7.03 -3.60
C CYS A 201 9.72 7.21 -4.04
N VAL A 202 9.97 7.32 -5.34
CA VAL A 202 11.32 7.49 -5.91
C VAL A 202 11.95 8.80 -5.46
N LEU A 203 11.20 9.92 -5.55
CA LEU A 203 11.71 11.24 -5.17
C LEU A 203 12.01 11.32 -3.67
N ASN A 204 11.13 10.81 -2.80
CA ASN A 204 11.35 10.80 -1.37
C ASN A 204 12.52 9.88 -0.98
N GLN A 205 12.64 8.72 -1.60
CA GLN A 205 13.76 7.81 -1.38
C GLN A 205 15.10 8.43 -1.77
N TRP A 206 15.13 9.12 -2.90
CA TRP A 206 16.34 9.85 -3.33
C TRP A 206 16.71 10.97 -2.36
N ALA A 207 15.71 11.70 -1.84
CA ALA A 207 15.92 12.74 -0.85
C ALA A 207 16.46 12.20 0.49
N VAL A 208 15.92 11.06 0.98
CA VAL A 208 16.44 10.37 2.18
C VAL A 208 17.88 9.91 1.97
N ARG A 209 18.17 9.29 0.81
CA ARG A 209 19.51 8.85 0.46
C ARG A 209 20.52 10.03 0.45
N ARG A 210 20.14 11.18 -0.10
CA ARG A 210 20.96 12.39 -0.09
C ARG A 210 21.16 12.98 1.30
N ALA A 211 20.15 12.87 2.16
CA ALA A 211 20.18 13.49 3.48
C ALA A 211 21.09 12.74 4.48
N VAL A 212 20.99 11.42 4.52
CA VAL A 212 21.69 10.59 5.52
C VAL A 212 22.61 9.53 4.92
N GLY A 213 22.68 9.42 3.59
CA GLY A 213 23.47 8.38 2.91
C GLY A 213 22.92 6.96 3.10
N TYR A 214 21.62 6.82 3.41
CA TYR A 214 20.99 5.53 3.60
C TYR A 214 20.90 4.77 2.26
N ARG A 215 21.33 3.50 2.26
CA ARG A 215 21.18 2.56 1.14
C ARG A 215 20.26 1.44 1.56
N GLN A 216 19.26 1.14 0.74
CA GLN A 216 18.31 0.05 1.02
C GLN A 216 18.96 -1.31 0.79
N GLU A 217 18.71 -2.26 1.68
CA GLU A 217 19.01 -3.67 1.49
C GLU A 217 17.90 -4.31 0.62
N ILE A 218 18.08 -4.28 -0.71
CA ILE A 218 17.05 -4.69 -1.66
C ILE A 218 16.59 -6.13 -1.42
N VAL A 219 17.52 -7.05 -1.21
CA VAL A 219 17.21 -8.48 -1.11
C VAL A 219 16.33 -8.77 0.12
N LYS A 220 16.76 -8.36 1.30
CA LYS A 220 16.03 -8.65 2.55
C LYS A 220 14.74 -7.83 2.71
N THR A 221 14.72 -6.64 2.12
CA THR A 221 13.60 -5.70 2.29
C THR A 221 12.49 -5.90 1.25
N PHE A 222 12.84 -6.27 0.02
CA PHE A 222 11.86 -6.38 -1.07
C PHE A 222 11.77 -7.79 -1.64
N VAL A 223 12.91 -8.43 -1.99
CA VAL A 223 12.92 -9.68 -2.72
C VAL A 223 12.36 -10.83 -1.86
N ILE A 224 12.85 -10.99 -0.63
CA ILE A 224 12.37 -12.05 0.25
C ILE A 224 10.88 -11.89 0.60
N PRO A 225 10.37 -10.71 1.05
CA PRO A 225 8.94 -10.52 1.25
C PRO A 225 8.10 -10.71 -0.02
N ALA A 226 8.62 -10.33 -1.20
CA ALA A 226 7.90 -10.53 -2.47
C ALA A 226 7.75 -12.02 -2.81
N PHE A 227 8.82 -12.81 -2.69
CA PHE A 227 8.74 -14.25 -2.89
C PHE A 227 7.83 -14.93 -1.87
N ALA A 228 7.97 -14.60 -0.59
CA ALA A 228 7.08 -15.13 0.45
C ALA A 228 5.60 -14.76 0.18
N SER A 229 5.34 -13.54 -0.31
CA SER A 229 4.01 -13.10 -0.69
C SER A 229 3.47 -13.79 -1.94
N ALA A 230 4.34 -14.14 -2.90
CA ALA A 230 3.92 -14.91 -4.07
C ALA A 230 3.41 -16.32 -3.67
N PHE A 231 4.15 -17.02 -2.78
CA PHE A 231 3.68 -18.29 -2.21
C PHE A 231 2.38 -18.12 -1.41
N MET A 232 2.30 -17.07 -0.61
CA MET A 232 1.08 -16.71 0.11
C MET A 232 -0.10 -16.50 -0.85
N GLY A 233 0.11 -15.74 -1.94
CA GLY A 233 -0.93 -15.47 -2.93
C GLY A 233 -1.41 -16.75 -3.63
N ALA A 234 -0.48 -17.62 -4.03
CA ALA A 234 -0.81 -18.90 -4.63
C ALA A 234 -1.61 -19.80 -3.66
N ALA A 235 -1.19 -19.88 -2.39
CA ALA A 235 -1.91 -20.61 -1.36
C ALA A 235 -3.31 -20.00 -1.09
N ALA A 236 -3.42 -18.68 -1.01
CA ALA A 236 -4.68 -17.97 -0.83
C ALA A 236 -5.68 -18.30 -1.94
N TRP A 237 -5.21 -18.23 -3.19
CA TRP A 237 -6.02 -18.55 -4.35
C TRP A 237 -6.47 -20.02 -4.35
N ALA A 238 -5.54 -20.97 -4.14
CA ALA A 238 -5.85 -22.39 -4.15
C ALA A 238 -6.84 -22.78 -3.04
N ILE A 239 -6.66 -22.22 -1.83
CA ILE A 239 -7.57 -22.49 -0.70
C ILE A 239 -8.94 -21.86 -0.94
N TYR A 240 -8.98 -20.62 -1.46
CA TYR A 240 -10.23 -19.97 -1.80
C TYR A 240 -11.02 -20.76 -2.82
N GLU A 241 -10.42 -21.18 -3.94
CA GLU A 241 -11.07 -21.98 -4.98
C GLU A 241 -11.52 -23.34 -4.45
N GLY A 242 -10.65 -24.04 -3.71
CA GLY A 242 -10.99 -25.34 -3.10
C GLY A 242 -12.19 -25.25 -2.14
N LEU A 243 -12.21 -24.24 -1.28
CA LEU A 243 -13.35 -24.02 -0.37
C LEU A 243 -14.60 -23.55 -1.11
N TYR A 244 -14.44 -22.74 -2.17
CA TYR A 244 -15.57 -22.28 -2.98
C TYR A 244 -16.27 -23.39 -3.71
N ILE A 245 -15.53 -24.40 -4.23
CA ILE A 245 -16.11 -25.59 -4.86
C ILE A 245 -17.01 -26.37 -3.88
N VAL A 246 -16.59 -26.47 -2.61
CA VAL A 246 -17.31 -27.22 -1.57
C VAL A 246 -18.48 -26.42 -1.00
N THR A 247 -18.23 -25.15 -0.62
CA THR A 247 -19.21 -24.33 0.12
C THR A 247 -20.17 -23.57 -0.80
N LYS A 248 -19.80 -23.38 -2.07
CA LYS A 248 -20.49 -22.53 -3.07
C LYS A 248 -20.77 -21.10 -2.56
N SER A 249 -20.06 -20.67 -1.51
CA SER A 249 -20.21 -19.37 -0.86
C SER A 249 -18.91 -18.61 -0.85
N MET A 250 -18.84 -17.49 -1.59
CA MET A 250 -17.67 -16.61 -1.61
C MET A 250 -17.30 -16.11 -0.20
N ARG A 251 -18.31 -15.78 0.63
CA ARG A 251 -18.12 -15.20 1.95
C ARG A 251 -17.49 -16.17 2.94
N ILE A 252 -17.92 -17.42 2.94
CA ILE A 252 -17.42 -18.45 3.86
C ILE A 252 -16.00 -18.87 3.46
N SER A 253 -15.68 -18.86 2.17
CA SER A 253 -14.37 -19.31 1.66
C SER A 253 -13.25 -18.28 1.84
N VAL A 254 -13.57 -16.96 1.86
CA VAL A 254 -12.54 -15.92 1.87
C VAL A 254 -11.86 -15.80 3.23
N ILE A 255 -12.58 -15.92 4.34
CA ILE A 255 -12.02 -15.73 5.69
C ILE A 255 -10.95 -16.80 6.01
N PRO A 256 -11.23 -18.11 5.87
CA PRO A 256 -10.19 -19.13 6.05
C PRO A 256 -9.02 -18.97 5.09
N ALA A 257 -9.28 -18.58 3.83
CA ALA A 257 -8.22 -18.35 2.85
C ALA A 257 -7.26 -17.24 3.30
N ILE A 258 -7.76 -16.13 3.83
CA ILE A 258 -6.92 -15.04 4.37
C ILE A 258 -6.11 -15.51 5.58
N VAL A 259 -6.72 -16.24 6.52
CA VAL A 259 -6.04 -16.71 7.73
C VAL A 259 -4.90 -17.67 7.38
N ILE A 260 -5.17 -18.66 6.52
CA ILE A 260 -4.15 -19.65 6.12
C ILE A 260 -3.07 -18.97 5.28
N ALA A 261 -3.43 -18.06 4.39
CA ALA A 261 -2.47 -17.27 3.63
C ALA A 261 -1.51 -16.50 4.54
N ALA A 262 -2.01 -15.85 5.59
CA ALA A 262 -1.17 -15.16 6.56
C ALA A 262 -0.18 -16.12 7.26
N VAL A 263 -0.63 -17.32 7.64
CA VAL A 263 0.24 -18.34 8.22
C VAL A 263 1.31 -18.78 7.22
N VAL A 264 0.95 -19.07 5.97
CA VAL A 264 1.88 -19.44 4.90
C VAL A 264 2.91 -18.34 4.68
N TYR A 265 2.50 -17.07 4.66
CA TYR A 265 3.41 -15.94 4.53
C TYR A 265 4.46 -15.90 5.64
N PHE A 266 4.04 -15.97 6.90
CA PHE A 266 4.96 -15.93 8.04
C PHE A 266 5.91 -17.14 8.04
N VAL A 267 5.42 -18.34 7.72
CA VAL A 267 6.26 -19.54 7.61
C VAL A 267 7.33 -19.36 6.51
N MET A 268 6.93 -18.91 5.32
CA MET A 268 7.87 -18.68 4.21
C MET A 268 8.87 -17.58 4.54
N LEU A 269 8.43 -16.49 5.17
CA LEU A 269 9.30 -15.39 5.57
C LEU A 269 10.40 -15.85 6.55
N ILE A 270 10.06 -16.71 7.51
CA ILE A 270 11.00 -17.28 8.48
C ILE A 270 11.95 -18.27 7.78
N LEU A 271 11.43 -19.17 6.94
CA LEU A 271 12.23 -20.15 6.20
C LEU A 271 13.29 -19.48 5.30
N MET A 272 12.91 -18.36 4.66
CA MET A 272 13.80 -17.57 3.82
C MET A 272 14.72 -16.63 4.63
N ARG A 273 14.71 -16.70 5.95
CA ARG A 273 15.47 -15.81 6.86
C ARG A 273 15.24 -14.32 6.56
N GLY A 274 14.04 -13.99 6.12
CA GLY A 274 13.63 -12.62 5.82
C GLY A 274 13.46 -11.75 7.06
N ILE A 275 13.24 -12.37 8.23
CA ILE A 275 13.06 -11.69 9.51
C ILE A 275 13.91 -12.36 10.60
N THR A 276 14.54 -11.55 11.45
CA THR A 276 15.32 -12.03 12.60
C THR A 276 14.46 -12.16 13.86
N GLU A 277 14.91 -12.94 14.84
CA GLU A 277 14.19 -13.07 16.12
C GLU A 277 14.00 -11.72 16.82
N GLN A 278 15.00 -10.85 16.77
CA GLN A 278 14.93 -9.51 17.37
C GLN A 278 13.90 -8.63 16.68
N GLU A 279 13.84 -8.68 15.36
CA GLU A 279 12.83 -7.96 14.56
C GLU A 279 11.43 -8.50 14.81
N LEU A 280 11.28 -9.83 14.92
CA LEU A 280 10.00 -10.47 15.23
C LEU A 280 9.47 -10.07 16.61
N ARG A 281 10.35 -9.86 17.61
CA ARG A 281 9.97 -9.35 18.93
C ARG A 281 9.50 -7.90 18.92
N SER A 282 9.89 -7.12 17.91
CA SER A 282 9.45 -5.72 17.76
C SER A 282 8.02 -5.57 17.27
N PHE A 283 7.39 -6.65 16.79
CA PHE A 283 5.97 -6.63 16.39
C PHE A 283 5.04 -6.70 17.61
N PRO A 284 3.83 -6.13 17.49
CA PRO A 284 2.81 -6.30 18.53
C PRO A 284 2.57 -7.80 18.79
N LYS A 285 2.70 -8.23 20.05
CA LYS A 285 2.66 -9.65 20.47
C LYS A 285 3.74 -10.54 19.81
N GLY A 286 4.86 -9.98 19.38
CA GLY A 286 5.96 -10.69 18.72
C GLY A 286 6.53 -11.84 19.55
N TYR A 287 6.45 -11.78 20.89
CA TYR A 287 6.84 -12.88 21.77
C TYR A 287 6.07 -14.19 21.51
N LEU A 288 4.78 -14.09 21.15
CA LEU A 288 3.95 -15.26 20.78
C LEU A 288 4.43 -15.85 19.45
N LEU A 289 4.71 -14.99 18.47
CA LEU A 289 5.23 -15.41 17.15
C LEU A 289 6.59 -16.11 17.29
N VAL A 290 7.49 -15.58 18.13
CA VAL A 290 8.78 -16.21 18.44
C VAL A 290 8.58 -17.56 19.12
N LYS A 291 7.66 -17.66 20.11
CA LYS A 291 7.37 -18.91 20.82
C LYS A 291 6.86 -20.00 19.88
N VAL A 292 5.94 -19.64 18.98
CA VAL A 292 5.41 -20.56 17.96
C VAL A 292 6.50 -20.98 16.98
N ALA A 293 7.28 -20.03 16.46
CA ALA A 293 8.36 -20.31 15.52
C ALA A 293 9.45 -21.22 16.10
N LYS A 294 9.83 -21.02 17.38
CA LYS A 294 10.75 -21.94 18.11
C LYS A 294 10.14 -23.32 18.33
N LYS A 295 8.84 -23.39 18.69
CA LYS A 295 8.15 -24.68 18.86
C LYS A 295 8.08 -25.48 17.56
N CYS A 296 7.94 -24.79 16.43
CA CYS A 296 7.94 -25.38 15.09
C CYS A 296 9.35 -25.61 14.52
N ARG A 297 10.43 -25.38 15.28
CA ARG A 297 11.85 -25.49 14.85
C ARG A 297 12.20 -24.63 13.62
N LEU A 298 11.45 -23.57 13.38
CA LEU A 298 11.67 -22.63 12.26
C LEU A 298 12.73 -21.56 12.59
N LEU A 299 12.94 -21.27 13.89
CA LEU A 299 14.00 -20.41 14.42
C LEU A 299 14.94 -21.28 15.27
N ARG A 300 16.24 -21.21 14.97
CA ARG A 300 17.30 -21.76 15.81
C ARG A 300 17.78 -20.75 16.81
#